data_d6abb2f0a0ce2fcbc015ea9d3b539c53
#
_entry.id   d6abb2f0a0ce2fcbc015ea9d3b539c53
#
_cell.length_a   1.000
_cell.length_b   1.000
_cell.length_c   1.000
_cell.angle_alpha   90.00
_cell.angle_beta   90.00
_cell.angle_gamma   90.00
#
_symmetry.space_group_name_H-M   'P 1'
#
loop_
_entity.id
_entity.type
_entity.pdbx_description
1 polymer ?
#
loop_
_entity_poly.entity_id
_entity_poly.type
_entity_poly.pdbx_seq_one_letter_code
_entity_poly.pdbx_strand_id
1 'polypeptide(L)'
;MNLSSTVEAANNKTSSKQAPLTFVLVHGSWATAGFWDQTAAALRSLGHTVYTPEYAGHGGDKNNNVTHAQITQSVVDFIKQKDLKDIILLGHSFGGSVIQTVSQQVPDRTKRLVFFDAFVPLDGQSLADQFPADSLKYFEQLRDTSGNNTITLPFPLFRDTFVNTASLAEAQAFYKQAPPEPASPLFEKLDLKKFYSLQIPKSYLYLTEDTAIPQGPYGFHPTQSSHLGVFRFIEGKGDHMTTVRTEPKMLAELMVKAGRD
;
A
#
# COMPACT_ATOMS: atom_id res chain seq x y z
N MET A 1 39.98 58.10 -8.30
CA MET A 1 38.89 57.56 -9.05
C MET A 1 38.97 56.04 -8.91
N ASN A 2 38.21 55.49 -7.97
CA ASN A 2 38.10 54.07 -7.76
C ASN A 2 36.80 53.57 -8.37
N LEU A 3 36.91 52.73 -9.38
CA LEU A 3 35.80 51.99 -9.96
C LEU A 3 35.78 50.61 -9.29
N SER A 4 34.83 50.41 -8.41
CA SER A 4 34.53 49.14 -7.81
C SER A 4 33.55 48.37 -8.73
N SER A 5 34.03 47.33 -9.38
CA SER A 5 33.20 46.41 -10.17
C SER A 5 32.68 45.32 -9.25
N THR A 6 31.44 45.38 -8.88
CA THR A 6 30.69 44.30 -8.23
C THR A 6 30.33 43.22 -9.27
N VAL A 7 30.94 42.05 -9.15
CA VAL A 7 30.56 40.87 -9.90
C VAL A 7 29.40 40.22 -9.15
N GLU A 8 28.19 40.34 -9.68
CA GLU A 8 27.06 39.52 -9.28
C GLU A 8 27.23 38.09 -9.75
N ALA A 9 27.55 37.22 -8.83
CA ALA A 9 27.53 35.78 -9.09
C ALA A 9 26.06 35.31 -9.20
N ALA A 10 25.61 35.10 -10.42
CA ALA A 10 24.32 34.47 -10.69
C ALA A 10 24.34 33.03 -10.16
N ASN A 11 23.68 32.81 -9.04
CA ASN A 11 23.40 31.49 -8.48
C ASN A 11 22.37 30.78 -9.37
N ASN A 12 22.83 30.21 -10.48
CA ASN A 12 22.07 29.29 -11.29
C ASN A 12 22.00 27.94 -10.55
N LYS A 13 21.06 27.83 -9.58
CA LYS A 13 20.59 26.53 -9.10
C LYS A 13 19.79 25.90 -10.23
N THR A 14 20.46 25.24 -11.16
CA THR A 14 19.83 24.24 -12.01
C THR A 14 19.27 23.16 -11.09
N SER A 15 17.95 23.23 -10.82
CA SER A 15 17.20 22.16 -10.23
C SER A 15 17.38 20.95 -11.16
N SER A 16 18.28 20.05 -10.82
CA SER A 16 18.42 18.78 -11.52
C SER A 16 17.09 18.05 -11.39
N LYS A 17 16.33 18.00 -12.49
CA LYS A 17 15.05 17.30 -12.55
C LYS A 17 15.33 15.85 -12.18
N GLN A 18 14.88 15.44 -11.00
CA GLN A 18 15.12 14.09 -10.51
C GLN A 18 14.55 13.06 -11.50
N ALA A 19 15.26 11.96 -11.75
CA ALA A 19 14.86 10.93 -12.70
C ALA A 19 13.45 10.38 -12.39
N PRO A 20 12.62 10.11 -13.42
CA PRO A 20 11.33 9.47 -13.26
C PRO A 20 11.44 8.13 -12.51
N LEU A 21 10.46 7.82 -11.68
CA LEU A 21 10.29 6.51 -11.04
C LEU A 21 9.17 5.74 -11.75
N THR A 22 9.24 4.41 -11.67
CA THR A 22 8.17 3.53 -12.13
C THR A 22 7.52 2.89 -10.90
N PHE A 23 6.27 3.25 -10.63
CA PHE A 23 5.49 2.72 -9.53
C PHE A 23 4.58 1.58 -9.97
N VAL A 24 4.50 0.54 -9.16
CA VAL A 24 3.44 -0.48 -9.19
C VAL A 24 2.73 -0.42 -7.84
N LEU A 25 1.46 0.01 -7.83
CA LEU A 25 0.67 0.24 -6.63
C LEU A 25 -0.30 -0.91 -6.42
N VAL A 26 -0.12 -1.65 -5.33
CA VAL A 26 -0.96 -2.80 -4.93
C VAL A 26 -1.91 -2.35 -3.84
N HIS A 27 -3.23 -2.44 -4.10
CA HIS A 27 -4.25 -2.00 -3.16
C HIS A 27 -4.43 -2.98 -1.98
N GLY A 28 -5.15 -2.54 -0.96
CA GLY A 28 -5.51 -3.33 0.22
C GLY A 28 -6.87 -4.02 0.09
N SER A 29 -7.34 -4.59 1.19
CA SER A 29 -8.69 -5.19 1.29
C SER A 29 -9.78 -4.16 1.11
N TRP A 30 -10.97 -4.63 0.71
CA TRP A 30 -12.16 -3.80 0.44
C TRP A 30 -11.93 -2.69 -0.58
N ALA A 31 -10.97 -2.89 -1.48
CA ALA A 31 -10.61 -1.95 -2.53
C ALA A 31 -10.49 -2.66 -3.88
N THR A 32 -10.29 -1.87 -4.93
CA THR A 32 -9.97 -2.30 -6.29
C THR A 32 -8.82 -1.43 -6.81
N ALA A 33 -8.30 -1.73 -8.00
CA ALA A 33 -7.30 -0.88 -8.65
C ALA A 33 -7.70 0.61 -8.72
N GLY A 34 -9.01 0.89 -8.87
CA GLY A 34 -9.56 2.26 -8.88
C GLY A 34 -9.37 3.06 -7.58
N PHE A 35 -9.02 2.39 -6.48
CA PHE A 35 -8.61 3.05 -5.23
C PHE A 35 -7.47 4.06 -5.45
N TRP A 36 -6.60 3.79 -6.40
CA TRP A 36 -5.41 4.58 -6.70
C TRP A 36 -5.62 5.71 -7.71
N ASP A 37 -6.79 5.84 -8.35
CA ASP A 37 -6.98 6.71 -9.52
C ASP A 37 -6.48 8.15 -9.31
N GLN A 38 -6.84 8.78 -8.19
CA GLN A 38 -6.46 10.15 -7.88
C GLN A 38 -4.95 10.27 -7.58
N THR A 39 -4.42 9.38 -6.75
CA THR A 39 -2.99 9.37 -6.39
C THR A 39 -2.12 8.99 -7.58
N ALA A 40 -2.54 8.03 -8.41
CA ALA A 40 -1.84 7.67 -9.63
C ALA A 40 -1.80 8.84 -10.64
N ALA A 41 -2.89 9.58 -10.79
CA ALA A 41 -2.93 10.79 -11.60
C ALA A 41 -1.96 11.86 -11.07
N ALA A 42 -1.90 12.07 -9.76
CA ALA A 42 -0.96 12.99 -9.12
C ALA A 42 0.50 12.58 -9.34
N LEU A 43 0.84 11.29 -9.16
CA LEU A 43 2.19 10.78 -9.44
C LEU A 43 2.58 10.96 -10.91
N ARG A 44 1.65 10.72 -11.86
CA ARG A 44 1.89 10.95 -13.29
C ARG A 44 2.12 12.43 -13.59
N SER A 45 1.39 13.33 -12.94
CA SER A 45 1.59 14.78 -13.09
C SER A 45 2.96 15.25 -12.59
N LEU A 46 3.58 14.52 -11.65
CA LEU A 46 4.95 14.73 -11.20
C LEU A 46 6.01 14.12 -12.15
N GLY A 47 5.57 13.50 -13.25
CA GLY A 47 6.45 12.92 -14.27
C GLY A 47 6.85 11.46 -14.04
N HIS A 48 6.15 10.73 -13.18
CA HIS A 48 6.40 9.32 -12.91
C HIS A 48 5.53 8.40 -13.75
N THR A 49 6.01 7.18 -13.98
CA THR A 49 5.20 6.10 -14.58
C THR A 49 4.50 5.33 -13.47
N VAL A 50 3.19 5.07 -13.62
CA VAL A 50 2.39 4.44 -12.57
C VAL A 50 1.49 3.37 -13.16
N TYR A 51 1.55 2.20 -12.55
CA TYR A 51 0.70 1.06 -12.83
C TYR A 51 -0.08 0.68 -11.57
N THR A 52 -1.34 0.37 -11.75
CA THR A 52 -2.28 -0.03 -10.69
C THR A 52 -2.95 -1.34 -11.09
N PRO A 53 -2.22 -2.48 -10.98
CA PRO A 53 -2.80 -3.76 -11.37
C PRO A 53 -4.01 -4.09 -10.50
N GLU A 54 -5.08 -4.60 -11.14
CA GLU A 54 -6.09 -5.37 -10.44
C GLU A 54 -5.54 -6.79 -10.19
N TYR A 55 -5.89 -7.39 -9.08
CA TYR A 55 -5.45 -8.75 -8.79
C TYR A 55 -6.63 -9.72 -8.62
N ALA A 56 -6.34 -11.02 -8.67
CA ALA A 56 -7.33 -12.09 -8.63
C ALA A 56 -8.34 -11.93 -7.49
N GLY A 57 -9.62 -12.23 -7.74
CA GLY A 57 -10.72 -12.11 -6.80
C GLY A 57 -11.24 -10.69 -6.60
N HIS A 58 -10.74 -9.69 -7.34
CA HIS A 58 -11.11 -8.28 -7.19
C HIS A 58 -11.54 -7.66 -8.52
N GLY A 59 -12.12 -6.47 -8.47
CA GLY A 59 -12.60 -5.78 -9.67
C GLY A 59 -13.67 -6.56 -10.42
N GLY A 60 -13.34 -6.94 -11.65
CA GLY A 60 -14.23 -7.75 -12.51
C GLY A 60 -14.24 -9.25 -12.20
N ASP A 61 -13.21 -9.75 -11.50
CA ASP A 61 -13.12 -11.16 -11.08
C ASP A 61 -14.02 -11.43 -9.86
N LYS A 62 -14.96 -12.36 -10.00
CA LYS A 62 -15.92 -12.74 -8.96
C LYS A 62 -15.54 -14.00 -8.19
N ASN A 63 -14.30 -14.45 -8.29
CA ASN A 63 -13.81 -15.59 -7.56
C ASN A 63 -13.60 -15.28 -6.08
N ASN A 64 -14.58 -15.55 -5.23
CA ASN A 64 -14.49 -15.37 -3.78
C ASN A 64 -13.61 -16.42 -3.06
N ASN A 65 -13.20 -17.47 -3.78
CA ASN A 65 -12.32 -18.51 -3.24
C ASN A 65 -10.86 -18.34 -3.72
N VAL A 66 -10.48 -17.13 -4.08
CA VAL A 66 -9.11 -16.80 -4.44
C VAL A 66 -8.17 -17.06 -3.28
N THR A 67 -6.95 -17.54 -3.58
CA THR A 67 -5.88 -17.72 -2.61
C THR A 67 -4.91 -16.53 -2.62
N HIS A 68 -4.14 -16.35 -1.53
CA HIS A 68 -3.07 -15.36 -1.50
C HIS A 68 -2.02 -15.62 -2.61
N ALA A 69 -1.73 -16.90 -2.89
CA ALA A 69 -0.83 -17.27 -3.98
C ALA A 69 -1.36 -16.84 -5.36
N GLN A 70 -2.67 -16.94 -5.62
CA GLN A 70 -3.28 -16.48 -6.87
C GLN A 70 -3.25 -14.96 -6.99
N ILE A 71 -3.49 -14.23 -5.90
CA ILE A 71 -3.32 -12.77 -5.84
C ILE A 71 -1.87 -12.39 -6.18
N THR A 72 -0.90 -13.02 -5.51
CA THR A 72 0.52 -12.82 -5.78
C THR A 72 0.85 -13.06 -7.25
N GLN A 73 0.39 -14.19 -7.81
CA GLN A 73 0.69 -14.57 -9.19
C GLN A 73 0.13 -13.57 -10.19
N SER A 74 -1.07 -13.04 -9.97
CA SER A 74 -1.65 -12.03 -10.88
C SER A 74 -0.82 -10.75 -10.94
N VAL A 75 -0.25 -10.30 -9.82
CA VAL A 75 0.65 -9.13 -9.80
C VAL A 75 2.00 -9.45 -10.46
N VAL A 76 2.56 -10.63 -10.20
CA VAL A 76 3.80 -11.11 -10.85
C VAL A 76 3.65 -11.19 -12.37
N ASP A 77 2.54 -11.76 -12.83
CA ASP A 77 2.25 -11.89 -14.27
C ASP A 77 2.10 -10.52 -14.92
N PHE A 78 1.42 -9.59 -14.28
CA PHE A 78 1.32 -8.21 -14.75
C PHE A 78 2.71 -7.56 -14.92
N ILE A 79 3.58 -7.68 -13.91
CA ILE A 79 4.94 -7.11 -13.96
C ILE A 79 5.75 -7.74 -15.09
N LYS A 80 5.65 -9.06 -15.27
CA LYS A 80 6.37 -9.78 -16.33
C LYS A 80 5.82 -9.48 -17.73
N GLN A 81 4.49 -9.48 -17.91
CA GLN A 81 3.85 -9.19 -19.19
C GLN A 81 4.14 -7.77 -19.69
N LYS A 82 4.25 -6.81 -18.77
CA LYS A 82 4.65 -5.42 -19.09
C LYS A 82 6.16 -5.23 -19.18
N ASP A 83 6.96 -6.26 -18.96
CA ASP A 83 8.43 -6.23 -18.84
C ASP A 83 8.95 -5.10 -17.94
N LEU A 84 8.26 -4.86 -16.81
CA LEU A 84 8.64 -3.79 -15.89
C LEU A 84 9.93 -4.15 -15.16
N LYS A 85 10.81 -3.16 -14.99
CA LYS A 85 12.10 -3.25 -14.29
C LYS A 85 12.33 -2.00 -13.45
N ASP A 86 13.20 -2.10 -12.47
CA ASP A 86 13.55 -1.02 -11.54
C ASP A 86 12.32 -0.38 -10.87
N ILE A 87 11.29 -1.21 -10.57
CA ILE A 87 10.02 -0.74 -10.04
C ILE A 87 10.12 -0.38 -8.56
N ILE A 88 9.36 0.65 -8.20
CA ILE A 88 8.96 0.92 -6.83
C ILE A 88 7.66 0.14 -6.61
N LEU A 89 7.76 -0.99 -5.93
CA LEU A 89 6.62 -1.84 -5.63
C LEU A 89 6.03 -1.40 -4.29
N LEU A 90 4.85 -0.79 -4.34
CA LEU A 90 4.18 -0.24 -3.17
C LEU A 90 2.94 -1.07 -2.83
N GLY A 91 2.81 -1.47 -1.56
CA GLY A 91 1.64 -2.17 -1.04
C GLY A 91 0.98 -1.40 0.09
N HIS A 92 -0.32 -1.19 -0.03
CA HIS A 92 -1.16 -0.56 0.99
C HIS A 92 -1.91 -1.62 1.79
N SER A 93 -1.93 -1.51 3.12
CA SER A 93 -2.72 -2.38 3.99
C SER A 93 -2.40 -3.88 3.73
N PHE A 94 -3.40 -4.71 3.38
CA PHE A 94 -3.22 -6.10 2.92
C PHE A 94 -2.17 -6.22 1.80
N GLY A 95 -2.09 -5.22 0.91
CA GLY A 95 -1.09 -5.17 -0.17
C GLY A 95 0.35 -5.28 0.32
N GLY A 96 0.64 -5.01 1.61
CA GLY A 96 1.95 -5.25 2.21
C GLY A 96 2.36 -6.71 2.16
N SER A 97 1.48 -7.65 2.55
CA SER A 97 1.74 -9.08 2.45
C SER A 97 1.87 -9.55 0.99
N VAL A 98 1.12 -8.93 0.08
CA VAL A 98 1.21 -9.22 -1.37
C VAL A 98 2.56 -8.81 -1.93
N ILE A 99 3.05 -7.59 -1.62
CA ILE A 99 4.38 -7.18 -2.14
C ILE A 99 5.54 -7.97 -1.52
N GLN A 100 5.39 -8.50 -0.29
CA GLN A 100 6.35 -9.44 0.26
C GLN A 100 6.47 -10.69 -0.62
N THR A 101 5.36 -11.33 -0.94
CA THR A 101 5.33 -12.55 -1.75
C THR A 101 5.68 -12.30 -3.23
N VAL A 102 5.24 -11.19 -3.81
CA VAL A 102 5.61 -10.76 -5.18
C VAL A 102 7.12 -10.54 -5.29
N SER A 103 7.73 -9.84 -4.35
CA SER A 103 9.17 -9.54 -4.39
C SER A 103 10.05 -10.80 -4.34
N GLN A 104 9.56 -11.89 -3.77
CA GLN A 104 10.26 -13.19 -3.80
C GLN A 104 10.36 -13.78 -5.21
N GLN A 105 9.40 -13.46 -6.08
CA GLN A 105 9.32 -14.01 -7.44
C GLN A 105 9.96 -13.10 -8.50
N VAL A 106 10.01 -11.79 -8.23
CA VAL A 106 10.59 -10.78 -9.14
C VAL A 106 11.61 -9.86 -8.47
N PRO A 107 12.57 -10.41 -7.69
CA PRO A 107 13.52 -9.58 -6.95
C PRO A 107 14.37 -8.69 -7.87
N ASP A 108 14.78 -9.23 -9.02
CA ASP A 108 15.63 -8.52 -9.99
C ASP A 108 14.90 -7.39 -10.74
N ARG A 109 13.57 -7.32 -10.60
CA ARG A 109 12.74 -6.27 -11.19
C ARG A 109 12.37 -5.18 -10.20
N THR A 110 12.62 -5.41 -8.90
CA THR A 110 12.18 -4.53 -7.81
C THR A 110 13.36 -3.71 -7.29
N LYS A 111 13.30 -2.41 -7.54
CA LYS A 111 14.30 -1.45 -7.05
C LYS A 111 14.12 -1.16 -5.56
N ARG A 112 12.89 -0.98 -5.11
CA ARG A 112 12.52 -0.66 -3.72
C ARG A 112 11.13 -1.16 -3.39
N LEU A 113 10.93 -1.58 -2.16
CA LEU A 113 9.63 -1.89 -1.59
C LEU A 113 9.17 -0.72 -0.73
N VAL A 114 7.91 -0.31 -0.89
CA VAL A 114 7.27 0.70 -0.06
C VAL A 114 6.03 0.09 0.59
N PHE A 115 6.04 0.04 1.91
CA PHE A 115 4.91 -0.40 2.74
C PHE A 115 4.17 0.85 3.17
N PHE A 116 2.93 0.99 2.74
CA PHE A 116 2.09 2.15 3.06
C PHE A 116 0.96 1.73 3.98
N ASP A 117 1.00 2.14 5.25
CA ASP A 117 0.08 1.72 6.31
C ASP A 117 -0.26 0.24 6.18
N ALA A 118 0.78 -0.59 6.11
CA ALA A 118 0.69 -1.93 5.58
C ALA A 118 1.08 -2.99 6.59
N PHE A 119 0.46 -4.16 6.46
CA PHE A 119 0.84 -5.34 7.22
C PHE A 119 2.17 -5.91 6.74
N VAL A 120 2.97 -6.36 7.70
CA VAL A 120 4.27 -7.00 7.47
C VAL A 120 4.34 -8.30 8.29
N PRO A 121 3.58 -9.34 7.90
CA PRO A 121 3.65 -10.62 8.60
C PRO A 121 5.07 -11.20 8.58
N LEU A 122 5.44 -11.90 9.65
CA LEU A 122 6.67 -12.67 9.72
C LEU A 122 6.51 -14.01 8.99
N ASP A 123 7.64 -14.68 8.72
CA ASP A 123 7.63 -16.01 8.08
C ASP A 123 6.74 -16.99 8.86
N GLY A 124 5.87 -17.70 8.16
CA GLY A 124 4.91 -18.65 8.71
C GLY A 124 3.66 -18.01 9.32
N GLN A 125 3.54 -16.70 9.32
CA GLN A 125 2.32 -16.00 9.75
C GLN A 125 1.35 -15.78 8.58
N SER A 126 0.09 -15.59 8.94
CA SER A 126 -0.97 -15.10 8.07
C SER A 126 -1.26 -13.62 8.37
N LEU A 127 -2.08 -12.99 7.54
CA LEU A 127 -2.60 -11.67 7.86
C LEU A 127 -3.49 -11.71 9.11
N ALA A 128 -4.24 -12.78 9.31
CA ALA A 128 -5.07 -13.00 10.49
C ALA A 128 -4.28 -12.92 11.81
N ASP A 129 -3.02 -13.36 11.82
CA ASP A 129 -2.16 -13.27 13.01
C ASP A 129 -1.78 -11.82 13.37
N GLN A 130 -2.07 -10.86 12.51
CA GLN A 130 -1.77 -9.44 12.70
C GLN A 130 -2.93 -8.67 13.37
N PHE A 131 -3.98 -9.37 13.80
CA PHE A 131 -5.14 -8.76 14.44
C PHE A 131 -5.32 -9.24 15.89
N PRO A 132 -5.89 -8.41 16.78
CA PRO A 132 -6.37 -8.87 18.06
C PRO A 132 -7.37 -10.02 17.90
N ALA A 133 -7.37 -10.96 18.86
CA ALA A 133 -8.21 -12.16 18.80
C ALA A 133 -9.71 -11.85 18.62
N ASP A 134 -10.20 -10.79 19.27
CA ASP A 134 -11.62 -10.40 19.14
C ASP A 134 -11.96 -9.87 17.74
N SER A 135 -11.05 -9.11 17.14
CA SER A 135 -11.21 -8.64 15.76
C SER A 135 -11.19 -9.81 14.78
N LEU A 136 -10.29 -10.78 14.99
CA LEU A 136 -10.21 -11.97 14.17
C LEU A 136 -11.50 -12.81 14.26
N LYS A 137 -11.98 -13.04 15.47
CA LYS A 137 -13.26 -13.76 15.71
C LYS A 137 -14.44 -13.06 15.02
N TYR A 138 -14.44 -11.73 15.01
CA TYR A 138 -15.48 -10.97 14.33
C TYR A 138 -15.39 -11.13 12.80
N PHE A 139 -14.19 -11.11 12.21
CA PHE A 139 -14.02 -11.37 10.79
C PHE A 139 -14.43 -12.80 10.40
N GLU A 140 -14.14 -13.80 11.24
CA GLU A 140 -14.62 -15.17 11.05
C GLU A 140 -16.15 -15.23 11.04
N GLN A 141 -16.81 -14.55 11.98
CA GLN A 141 -18.27 -14.45 12.02
C GLN A 141 -18.85 -13.79 10.78
N LEU A 142 -18.26 -12.68 10.31
CA LEU A 142 -18.68 -12.01 9.06
C LEU A 142 -18.54 -12.92 7.85
N ARG A 143 -17.41 -13.63 7.73
CA ARG A 143 -17.19 -14.65 6.69
C ARG A 143 -18.25 -15.73 6.73
N ASP A 144 -18.47 -16.32 7.88
CA ASP A 144 -19.38 -17.49 8.05
C ASP A 144 -20.84 -17.08 7.75
N THR A 145 -21.23 -15.87 8.11
CA THR A 145 -22.59 -15.35 7.81
C THR A 145 -22.76 -14.88 6.38
N SER A 146 -21.68 -14.64 5.63
CA SER A 146 -21.76 -14.20 4.23
C SER A 146 -22.35 -15.25 3.28
N GLY A 147 -22.15 -16.53 3.60
CA GLY A 147 -22.56 -17.67 2.76
C GLY A 147 -21.77 -17.82 1.45
N ASN A 148 -20.77 -16.97 1.18
CA ASN A 148 -20.00 -16.97 -0.06
C ASN A 148 -18.49 -16.72 0.14
N ASN A 149 -17.98 -16.98 1.34
CA ASN A 149 -16.56 -16.82 1.70
C ASN A 149 -16.02 -15.40 1.52
N THR A 150 -16.82 -14.38 1.86
CA THR A 150 -16.39 -12.98 1.86
C THR A 150 -16.56 -12.34 3.23
N ILE A 151 -15.88 -11.22 3.44
CA ILE A 151 -16.02 -10.35 4.58
C ILE A 151 -16.53 -9.00 4.10
N THR A 152 -17.73 -8.60 4.54
CA THR A 152 -18.29 -7.26 4.33
C THR A 152 -18.36 -6.57 5.68
N LEU A 153 -17.66 -5.47 5.84
CA LEU A 153 -17.70 -4.70 7.08
C LEU A 153 -19.00 -3.90 7.19
N PRO A 154 -19.62 -3.83 8.37
CA PRO A 154 -20.72 -2.88 8.60
C PRO A 154 -20.22 -1.43 8.42
N PHE A 155 -21.10 -0.56 7.89
CA PHE A 155 -20.74 0.84 7.63
C PHE A 155 -20.14 1.59 8.82
N PRO A 156 -20.68 1.49 10.05
CA PRO A 156 -20.05 2.17 11.21
C PRO A 156 -18.61 1.76 11.42
N LEU A 157 -18.31 0.45 11.36
CA LEU A 157 -16.95 -0.05 11.52
C LEU A 157 -16.04 0.43 10.37
N PHE A 158 -16.50 0.32 9.12
CA PHE A 158 -15.74 0.82 7.98
C PHE A 158 -15.40 2.30 8.11
N ARG A 159 -16.40 3.12 8.51
CA ARG A 159 -16.22 4.55 8.70
C ARG A 159 -15.20 4.87 9.76
N ASP A 160 -15.36 4.30 10.95
CA ASP A 160 -14.54 4.66 12.11
C ASP A 160 -13.12 4.10 12.01
N THR A 161 -12.92 3.04 11.19
CA THR A 161 -11.65 2.35 11.04
C THR A 161 -10.84 2.85 9.85
N PHE A 162 -11.47 2.99 8.67
CA PHE A 162 -10.73 3.21 7.42
C PHE A 162 -10.89 4.60 6.81
N VAL A 163 -11.97 5.31 7.15
CA VAL A 163 -12.27 6.63 6.59
C VAL A 163 -12.67 7.60 7.70
N ASN A 164 -11.96 7.53 8.82
CA ASN A 164 -12.25 8.27 10.05
C ASN A 164 -12.08 9.79 9.92
N THR A 165 -11.35 10.27 8.92
CA THR A 165 -11.24 11.72 8.63
C THR A 165 -12.25 12.21 7.61
N ALA A 166 -12.99 11.31 6.95
CA ALA A 166 -14.00 11.66 5.96
C ALA A 166 -15.26 12.26 6.60
N SER A 167 -15.91 13.19 5.89
CA SER A 167 -17.28 13.56 6.20
C SER A 167 -18.23 12.36 6.05
N LEU A 168 -19.41 12.41 6.67
CA LEU A 168 -20.39 11.32 6.55
C LEU A 168 -20.75 11.02 5.09
N ALA A 169 -20.92 12.06 4.27
CA ALA A 169 -21.25 11.90 2.86
C ALA A 169 -20.14 11.22 2.06
N GLU A 170 -18.88 11.61 2.29
CA GLU A 170 -17.71 10.97 1.68
C GLU A 170 -17.57 9.53 2.14
N ALA A 171 -17.69 9.27 3.45
CA ALA A 171 -17.61 7.91 4.00
C ALA A 171 -18.69 7.00 3.39
N GLN A 172 -19.93 7.48 3.22
CA GLN A 172 -20.99 6.74 2.54
C GLN A 172 -20.67 6.48 1.07
N ALA A 173 -20.09 7.46 0.37
CA ALA A 173 -19.68 7.30 -1.02
C ALA A 173 -18.55 6.27 -1.17
N PHE A 174 -17.54 6.28 -0.28
CA PHE A 174 -16.45 5.31 -0.26
C PHE A 174 -16.95 3.90 0.08
N TYR A 175 -17.83 3.78 1.07
CA TYR A 175 -18.42 2.50 1.45
C TYR A 175 -19.19 1.81 0.32
N LYS A 176 -19.94 2.59 -0.48
CA LYS A 176 -20.66 2.06 -1.65
C LYS A 176 -19.73 1.49 -2.73
N GLN A 177 -18.47 1.90 -2.75
CA GLN A 177 -17.47 1.42 -3.70
C GLN A 177 -16.63 0.27 -3.14
N ALA A 178 -16.69 0.03 -1.83
CA ALA A 178 -15.92 -1.04 -1.19
C ALA A 178 -16.55 -2.41 -1.53
N PRO A 179 -15.83 -3.30 -2.25
CA PRO A 179 -16.34 -4.64 -2.53
C PRO A 179 -16.29 -5.51 -1.28
N PRO A 180 -17.08 -6.59 -1.21
CA PRO A 180 -16.81 -7.67 -0.27
C PRO A 180 -15.39 -8.22 -0.48
N GLU A 181 -14.66 -8.47 0.59
CA GLU A 181 -13.29 -9.01 0.53
C GLU A 181 -13.30 -10.53 0.54
N PRO A 182 -12.64 -11.22 -0.39
CA PRO A 182 -12.42 -12.67 -0.29
C PRO A 182 -11.70 -13.03 1.00
N ALA A 183 -12.26 -13.98 1.77
CA ALA A 183 -11.79 -14.24 3.12
C ALA A 183 -10.52 -15.11 3.17
N SER A 184 -10.36 -16.07 2.25
CA SER A 184 -9.29 -17.06 2.33
C SER A 184 -7.88 -16.45 2.42
N PRO A 185 -7.52 -15.40 1.65
CA PRO A 185 -6.17 -14.82 1.70
C PRO A 185 -5.79 -14.26 3.08
N LEU A 186 -6.79 -13.86 3.89
CA LEU A 186 -6.55 -13.34 5.24
C LEU A 186 -6.00 -14.41 6.20
N PHE A 187 -6.40 -15.67 6.00
CA PHE A 187 -6.10 -16.77 6.92
C PHE A 187 -4.94 -17.67 6.47
N GLU A 188 -4.47 -17.51 5.23
CA GLU A 188 -3.38 -18.33 4.70
C GLU A 188 -2.04 -17.99 5.35
N LYS A 189 -1.31 -19.04 5.77
CA LYS A 189 0.07 -18.90 6.25
C LYS A 189 1.01 -18.67 5.09
N LEU A 190 1.91 -17.69 5.23
CA LEU A 190 2.81 -17.27 4.17
C LEU A 190 4.23 -17.81 4.41
N ASP A 191 4.86 -18.36 3.39
CA ASP A 191 6.30 -18.64 3.37
C ASP A 191 7.03 -17.36 2.93
N LEU A 192 7.67 -16.70 3.87
CA LEU A 192 8.36 -15.42 3.68
C LEU A 192 9.88 -15.53 3.92
N LYS A 193 10.43 -16.74 4.04
CA LYS A 193 11.87 -16.98 4.26
C LYS A 193 12.72 -16.24 3.24
N LYS A 194 12.35 -16.38 1.95
CA LYS A 194 13.08 -15.70 0.88
C LYS A 194 12.96 -14.19 0.98
N PHE A 195 11.76 -13.63 1.29
CA PHE A 195 11.58 -12.19 1.48
C PHE A 195 12.55 -11.64 2.52
N TYR A 196 12.67 -12.29 3.67
CA TYR A 196 13.55 -11.85 4.75
C TYR A 196 15.04 -12.02 4.45
N SER A 197 15.40 -12.74 3.40
CA SER A 197 16.79 -12.84 2.89
C SER A 197 17.13 -11.80 1.81
N LEU A 198 16.10 -11.13 1.22
CA LEU A 198 16.31 -10.15 0.14
C LEU A 198 16.92 -8.86 0.66
N GLN A 199 17.90 -8.35 -0.09
CA GLN A 199 18.58 -7.08 0.20
C GLN A 199 17.93 -5.87 -0.52
N ILE A 200 16.67 -6.00 -0.95
CA ILE A 200 15.94 -4.91 -1.60
C ILE A 200 15.71 -3.79 -0.57
N PRO A 201 16.06 -2.53 -0.88
CA PRO A 201 15.78 -1.39 0.00
C PRO A 201 14.29 -1.26 0.31
N LYS A 202 13.97 -0.92 1.56
CA LYS A 202 12.60 -0.84 2.06
C LYS A 202 12.29 0.55 2.60
N SER A 203 11.07 1.00 2.42
CA SER A 203 10.51 2.18 3.09
C SER A 203 9.17 1.82 3.72
N TYR A 204 8.86 2.48 4.82
CA TYR A 204 7.54 2.45 5.44
C TYR A 204 6.95 3.85 5.44
N LEU A 205 5.81 4.02 4.79
CA LEU A 205 5.03 5.25 4.75
C LEU A 205 3.86 5.08 5.71
N TYR A 206 3.78 5.97 6.69
CA TYR A 206 2.79 5.92 7.77
C TYR A 206 1.99 7.22 7.83
N LEU A 207 0.66 7.12 7.94
CA LEU A 207 -0.24 8.24 8.14
C LEU A 207 -0.73 8.28 9.59
N THR A 208 -0.51 9.42 10.25
CA THR A 208 -0.66 9.56 11.71
C THR A 208 -2.10 9.56 12.23
N GLU A 209 -3.08 9.70 11.35
CA GLU A 209 -4.51 9.65 11.69
C GLU A 209 -5.15 8.31 11.32
N ASP A 210 -4.34 7.33 10.87
CA ASP A 210 -4.81 5.98 10.53
C ASP A 210 -5.25 5.22 11.79
N THR A 211 -6.51 4.82 11.81
CA THR A 211 -7.14 4.06 12.90
C THR A 211 -7.50 2.63 12.49
N ALA A 212 -7.04 2.16 11.32
CA ALA A 212 -7.35 0.83 10.82
C ALA A 212 -6.91 -0.28 11.77
N ILE A 213 -5.75 -0.10 12.42
CA ILE A 213 -5.27 -0.96 13.50
C ILE A 213 -4.91 -0.08 14.68
N PRO A 214 -5.49 -0.35 15.88
CA PRO A 214 -5.14 0.39 17.09
C PRO A 214 -3.64 0.35 17.37
N GLN A 215 -3.11 1.44 17.88
CA GLN A 215 -1.71 1.51 18.34
C GLN A 215 -1.44 0.44 19.39
N GLY A 216 -0.27 -0.17 19.36
CA GLY A 216 0.15 -1.20 20.30
C GLY A 216 0.68 -2.46 19.61
N PRO A 217 0.40 -3.67 20.15
CA PRO A 217 1.03 -4.92 19.71
C PRO A 217 0.77 -5.29 18.23
N TYR A 218 -0.23 -4.69 17.61
CA TYR A 218 -0.63 -4.96 16.21
C TYR A 218 -0.48 -3.75 15.30
N GLY A 219 -0.19 -2.57 15.87
CA GLY A 219 -0.17 -1.29 15.14
C GLY A 219 0.77 -1.27 13.95
N PHE A 220 0.44 -0.49 12.93
CA PHE A 220 1.26 -0.37 11.72
C PHE A 220 2.67 0.15 12.01
N HIS A 221 2.77 1.15 12.87
CA HIS A 221 4.04 1.67 13.33
C HIS A 221 4.01 1.92 14.85
N PRO A 222 5.02 1.47 15.63
CA PRO A 222 6.26 0.83 15.17
C PRO A 222 6.18 -0.70 14.97
N THR A 223 5.09 -1.37 15.35
CA THR A 223 5.07 -2.84 15.44
C THR A 223 5.26 -3.49 14.07
N GLN A 224 4.34 -3.31 13.11
CA GLN A 224 4.45 -3.92 11.79
C GLN A 224 5.71 -3.46 11.05
N SER A 225 5.98 -2.17 11.07
CA SER A 225 7.16 -1.61 10.38
C SER A 225 8.48 -2.17 10.90
N SER A 226 8.58 -2.50 12.19
CA SER A 226 9.81 -3.07 12.78
C SER A 226 10.18 -4.44 12.21
N HIS A 227 9.22 -5.20 11.68
CA HIS A 227 9.47 -6.48 11.03
C HIS A 227 10.31 -6.34 9.74
N LEU A 228 10.42 -5.16 9.17
CA LEU A 228 11.24 -4.89 7.99
C LEU A 228 12.76 -4.88 8.27
N GLY A 229 13.17 -4.79 9.54
CA GLY A 229 14.57 -4.58 9.92
C GLY A 229 15.02 -3.16 9.58
N VAL A 230 15.95 -3.00 8.65
CA VAL A 230 16.40 -1.66 8.21
C VAL A 230 15.46 -1.14 7.12
N PHE A 231 14.86 0.02 7.37
CA PHE A 231 13.96 0.68 6.42
C PHE A 231 14.03 2.21 6.58
N ARG A 232 13.60 2.93 5.55
CA ARG A 232 13.37 4.37 5.62
C ARG A 232 11.95 4.61 6.13
N PHE A 233 11.82 5.42 7.17
CA PHE A 233 10.53 5.86 7.69
C PHE A 233 10.10 7.18 7.08
N ILE A 234 8.89 7.24 6.57
CA ILE A 234 8.24 8.44 6.03
C ILE A 234 6.92 8.59 6.75
N GLU A 235 6.69 9.77 7.32
CA GLU A 235 5.46 10.11 8.01
C GLU A 235 4.67 11.16 7.25
N GLY A 236 3.36 11.04 7.25
CA GLY A 236 2.41 12.00 6.73
C GLY A 236 1.19 12.12 7.62
N LYS A 237 0.36 13.11 7.34
CA LYS A 237 -0.91 13.30 8.00
C LYS A 237 -2.02 12.68 7.15
N GLY A 238 -3.00 12.02 7.78
CA GLY A 238 -4.14 11.44 7.13
C GLY A 238 -4.53 10.08 7.69
N ASP A 239 -5.57 9.50 7.12
CA ASP A 239 -6.13 8.21 7.51
C ASP A 239 -5.93 7.13 6.43
N HIS A 240 -6.44 5.93 6.72
CA HIS A 240 -6.18 4.72 5.95
C HIS A 240 -6.64 4.79 4.48
N MET A 241 -7.83 5.33 4.19
CA MET A 241 -8.40 5.29 2.84
C MET A 241 -8.86 6.65 2.29
N THR A 242 -9.28 7.59 3.15
CA THR A 242 -9.75 8.91 2.72
C THR A 242 -8.64 9.67 2.03
N THR A 243 -7.46 9.71 2.65
CA THR A 243 -6.29 10.49 2.21
C THR A 243 -5.84 10.16 0.79
N VAL A 244 -5.93 8.89 0.40
CA VAL A 244 -5.57 8.42 -0.95
C VAL A 244 -6.39 9.13 -2.05
N ARG A 245 -7.61 9.52 -1.74
CA ARG A 245 -8.56 10.14 -2.67
C ARG A 245 -8.66 11.65 -2.51
N THR A 246 -8.58 12.15 -1.27
CA THR A 246 -8.82 13.58 -0.97
C THR A 246 -7.54 14.41 -0.95
N GLU A 247 -6.38 13.79 -0.66
CA GLU A 247 -5.08 14.45 -0.59
C GLU A 247 -4.03 13.84 -1.55
N PRO A 248 -4.41 13.59 -2.84
CA PRO A 248 -3.58 12.79 -3.75
C PRO A 248 -2.23 13.45 -4.06
N LYS A 249 -2.14 14.79 -4.05
CA LYS A 249 -0.88 15.50 -4.31
C LYS A 249 0.11 15.32 -3.17
N MET A 250 -0.34 15.55 -1.94
CA MET A 250 0.47 15.35 -0.74
C MET A 250 0.96 13.90 -0.65
N LEU A 251 0.06 12.95 -0.86
CA LEU A 251 0.40 11.53 -0.82
C LEU A 251 1.38 11.13 -1.92
N ALA A 252 1.20 11.64 -3.15
CA ALA A 252 2.14 11.41 -4.25
C ALA A 252 3.56 11.91 -3.92
N GLU A 253 3.70 13.08 -3.30
CA GLU A 253 4.99 13.60 -2.86
C GLU A 253 5.65 12.72 -1.80
N LEU A 254 4.87 12.22 -0.82
CA LEU A 254 5.36 11.27 0.18
C LEU A 254 5.78 9.94 -0.45
N MET A 255 5.02 9.42 -1.41
CA MET A 255 5.36 8.20 -2.15
C MET A 255 6.65 8.37 -2.96
N VAL A 256 6.84 9.51 -3.62
CA VAL A 256 8.09 9.83 -4.33
C VAL A 256 9.25 9.85 -3.35
N LYS A 257 9.10 10.52 -2.20
CA LYS A 257 10.12 10.54 -1.14
C LYS A 257 10.43 9.13 -0.62
N ALA A 258 9.41 8.28 -0.44
CA ALA A 258 9.58 6.89 -0.01
C ALA A 258 10.25 6.03 -1.09
N GLY A 259 9.99 6.29 -2.37
CA GLY A 259 10.51 5.53 -3.51
C GLY A 259 11.94 5.88 -3.93
N ARG A 260 12.49 6.99 -3.46
CA ARG A 260 13.86 7.43 -3.78
C ARG A 260 14.92 6.75 -2.90
N ASP A 261 16.17 6.78 -3.36
CA ASP A 261 17.36 6.34 -2.59
C ASP A 261 17.79 7.38 -1.54
#